data_8aa25e2bb899c8e0cd8b1b399761b6c9
#
_entry.id   8aa25e2bb899c8e0cd8b1b399761b6c9
#
_cell.length_a   1.000
_cell.length_b   1.000
_cell.length_c   1.000
_cell.angle_alpha   90.00
_cell.angle_beta   90.00
_cell.angle_gamma   90.00
#
_symmetry.space_group_name_H-M   'P 1'
#
loop_
_entity.id
_entity.type
_entity.pdbx_description
1 polymer ?
#
loop_
_entity_poly.entity_id
_entity_poly.type
_entity_poly.pdbx_seq_one_letter_code
_entity_poly.pdbx_strand_id
1 'polypeptide(L)'
;MRANQPIDAAMMTMSELGPLEALLCEDFPAMWVDLATSFYTGLVAIEPPLATPEILAECAVTLTRKLAADFGGGSLYIPKGDRFEARIRDDKIRMEFRGNNARQLGLKYKLSEMQIRNIVGGQLSVNARKG
;
A
#
# COMPACT_ATOMS: atom_id res chain seq x y z
N MET A 1 12.91 9.05 -1.82
CA MET A 1 11.64 8.57 -2.38
C MET A 1 10.80 7.93 -1.31
N ARG A 2 9.57 8.34 -1.18
CA ARG A 2 8.64 7.83 -0.16
C ARG A 2 7.91 6.54 -0.58
N ALA A 3 8.42 5.83 -1.57
CA ALA A 3 7.70 4.75 -2.25
C ALA A 3 7.24 3.60 -1.33
N ASN A 4 7.83 3.46 -0.15
CA ASN A 4 7.53 2.33 0.74
C ASN A 4 6.85 2.73 2.04
N GLN A 5 6.48 4.00 2.20
CA GLN A 5 5.78 4.45 3.40
C GLN A 5 4.36 4.84 3.04
N PRO A 6 3.36 4.29 3.73
CA PRO A 6 1.99 4.73 3.50
C PRO A 6 1.86 6.20 3.85
N ILE A 7 1.17 6.96 3.00
CA ILE A 7 0.85 8.34 3.31
C ILE A 7 -0.35 8.31 4.26
N ASP A 8 -0.12 8.80 5.47
CA ASP A 8 -1.19 8.95 6.45
C ASP A 8 -1.88 10.30 6.23
N ALA A 9 -3.19 10.35 6.37
CA ALA A 9 -3.97 11.57 6.27
C ALA A 9 -3.44 12.67 7.21
N ALA A 10 -2.92 12.28 8.38
CA ALA A 10 -2.33 13.22 9.33
C ALA A 10 -1.07 13.92 8.81
N MET A 11 -0.40 13.35 7.80
CA MET A 11 0.79 13.92 7.17
C MET A 11 0.47 14.81 5.98
N MET A 12 -0.80 14.87 5.57
CA MET A 12 -1.23 15.68 4.43
C MET A 12 -1.66 17.06 4.89
N THR A 13 -1.40 18.07 4.07
CA THR A 13 -1.86 19.42 4.35
C THR A 13 -3.36 19.54 4.04
N MET A 14 -3.99 20.61 4.58
CA MET A 14 -5.39 20.90 4.30
C MET A 14 -5.68 21.05 2.81
N SER A 15 -4.73 21.63 2.05
CA SER A 15 -4.89 21.80 0.61
C SER A 15 -4.83 20.46 -0.14
N GLU A 16 -4.07 19.50 0.35
CA GLU A 16 -3.97 18.18 -0.28
C GLU A 16 -5.23 17.34 -0.06
N LEU A 17 -5.92 17.54 1.06
CA LEU A 17 -7.18 16.86 1.37
C LEU A 17 -8.40 17.58 0.79
N GLY A 18 -8.24 18.83 0.32
CA GLY A 18 -9.33 19.66 -0.17
C GLY A 18 -10.24 18.98 -1.18
N PRO A 19 -9.69 18.34 -2.24
CA PRO A 19 -10.53 17.67 -3.24
C PRO A 19 -11.44 16.60 -2.65
N LEU A 20 -10.96 15.84 -1.67
CA LEU A 20 -11.79 14.86 -0.99
C LEU A 20 -12.83 15.52 -0.09
N GLU A 21 -12.41 16.49 0.72
CA GLU A 21 -13.30 17.18 1.65
C GLU A 21 -14.48 17.84 0.91
N ALA A 22 -14.26 18.32 -0.30
CA ALA A 22 -15.32 18.93 -1.12
C ALA A 22 -16.44 17.93 -1.47
N LEU A 23 -16.16 16.63 -1.44
CA LEU A 23 -17.14 15.60 -1.77
C LEU A 23 -17.83 15.02 -0.53
N LEU A 24 -17.28 15.25 0.66
CA LEU A 24 -17.86 14.75 1.89
C LEU A 24 -18.98 15.68 2.36
N CYS A 25 -20.11 15.10 2.74
CA CYS A 25 -21.26 15.84 3.22
C CYS A 25 -21.69 15.34 4.60
N GLU A 26 -22.65 16.02 5.21
CA GLU A 26 -23.12 15.70 6.56
C GLU A 26 -23.72 14.28 6.66
N ASP A 27 -24.29 13.79 5.57
CA ASP A 27 -24.90 12.47 5.53
C ASP A 27 -23.88 11.33 5.38
N PHE A 28 -22.61 11.66 5.19
CA PHE A 28 -21.56 10.65 5.12
C PHE A 28 -21.36 10.02 6.50
N PRO A 29 -21.58 8.70 6.64
CA PRO A 29 -21.29 8.04 7.94
C PRO A 29 -19.82 8.22 8.31
N ALA A 30 -19.53 8.32 9.60
CA ALA A 30 -18.16 8.54 10.06
C ALA A 30 -17.18 7.50 9.52
N MET A 31 -17.58 6.24 9.49
CA MET A 31 -16.74 5.17 8.96
C MET A 31 -16.46 5.34 7.47
N TRP A 32 -17.41 5.89 6.71
CA TRP A 32 -17.21 6.17 5.30
C TRP A 32 -16.18 7.27 5.09
N VAL A 33 -16.15 8.26 5.98
CA VAL A 33 -15.12 9.30 5.93
C VAL A 33 -13.74 8.67 6.11
N ASP A 34 -13.59 7.77 7.07
CA ASP A 34 -12.32 7.08 7.32
C ASP A 34 -11.90 6.23 6.12
N LEU A 35 -12.84 5.46 5.55
CA LEU A 35 -12.55 4.62 4.39
C LEU A 35 -12.19 5.45 3.16
N ALA A 36 -12.97 6.48 2.87
CA ALA A 36 -12.70 7.36 1.72
C ALA A 36 -11.36 8.07 1.87
N THR A 37 -11.01 8.50 3.08
CA THR A 37 -9.72 9.13 3.36
C THR A 37 -8.58 8.13 3.14
N SER A 38 -8.74 6.90 3.60
CA SER A 38 -7.74 5.85 3.40
C SER A 38 -7.55 5.54 1.91
N PHE A 39 -8.63 5.40 1.16
CA PHE A 39 -8.56 5.16 -0.28
C PHE A 39 -7.90 6.34 -1.00
N TYR A 40 -8.30 7.56 -0.67
CA TYR A 40 -7.77 8.76 -1.31
C TYR A 40 -6.26 8.89 -1.07
N THR A 41 -5.81 8.74 0.17
CA THR A 41 -4.39 8.86 0.51
C THR A 41 -3.57 7.79 -0.20
N GLY A 42 -4.10 6.58 -0.31
CA GLY A 42 -3.46 5.50 -1.05
C GLY A 42 -3.36 5.78 -2.54
N LEU A 43 -4.44 6.29 -3.14
CA LEU A 43 -4.47 6.60 -4.58
C LEU A 43 -3.53 7.75 -4.93
N VAL A 44 -3.50 8.79 -4.10
CA VAL A 44 -2.62 9.96 -4.31
C VAL A 44 -1.14 9.57 -4.20
N ALA A 45 -0.83 8.55 -3.40
CA ALA A 45 0.54 8.10 -3.20
C ALA A 45 1.13 7.35 -4.40
N ILE A 46 0.29 6.93 -5.35
CA ILE A 46 0.74 6.17 -6.52
C ILE A 46 1.56 7.08 -7.43
N GLU A 47 2.74 6.63 -7.83
CA GLU A 47 3.62 7.35 -8.75
C GLU A 47 4.00 6.47 -9.94
N PRO A 48 3.95 7.02 -11.14
CA PRO A 48 3.45 8.36 -11.50
C PRO A 48 1.96 8.52 -11.22
N PRO A 49 1.48 9.77 -11.03
CA PRO A 49 0.06 9.99 -10.72
C PRO A 49 -0.87 9.37 -11.77
N LEU A 50 -1.92 8.69 -11.29
CA LEU A 50 -2.90 8.05 -12.17
C LEU A 50 -3.87 9.06 -12.78
N ALA A 51 -4.18 10.11 -12.03
CA ALA A 51 -5.15 11.12 -12.42
C ALA A 51 -4.99 12.36 -11.53
N THR A 52 -5.82 13.38 -11.76
CA THR A 52 -5.82 14.56 -10.92
C THR A 52 -6.35 14.23 -9.52
N PRO A 53 -5.98 15.01 -8.49
CA PRO A 53 -6.52 14.81 -7.14
C PRO A 53 -8.04 14.81 -7.09
N GLU A 54 -8.69 15.62 -7.90
CA GLU A 54 -10.16 15.70 -7.97
C GLU A 54 -10.76 14.38 -8.45
N ILE A 55 -10.17 13.78 -9.49
CA ILE A 55 -10.61 12.48 -10.01
C ILE A 55 -10.35 11.38 -9.00
N LEU A 56 -9.18 11.41 -8.34
CA LEU A 56 -8.83 10.41 -7.33
C LEU A 56 -9.77 10.49 -6.13
N ALA A 57 -10.21 11.69 -5.76
CA ALA A 57 -11.20 11.86 -4.70
C ALA A 57 -12.55 11.23 -5.08
N GLU A 58 -12.99 11.42 -6.32
CA GLU A 58 -14.21 10.77 -6.82
C GLU A 58 -14.07 9.24 -6.81
N CYS A 59 -12.91 8.73 -7.19
CA CYS A 59 -12.63 7.30 -7.12
C CYS A 59 -12.72 6.78 -5.68
N ALA A 60 -12.15 7.51 -4.73
CA ALA A 60 -12.16 7.11 -3.32
C ALA A 60 -13.58 7.02 -2.77
N VAL A 61 -14.44 8.01 -3.09
CA VAL A 61 -15.83 8.00 -2.68
C VAL A 61 -16.59 6.85 -3.34
N THR A 62 -16.36 6.61 -4.63
CA THR A 62 -16.99 5.52 -5.37
C THR A 62 -16.61 4.16 -4.79
N LEU A 63 -15.32 3.96 -4.46
CA LEU A 63 -14.85 2.72 -3.84
C LEU A 63 -15.49 2.51 -2.46
N THR A 64 -15.61 3.57 -1.68
CA THR A 64 -16.25 3.52 -0.37
C THR A 64 -17.71 3.08 -0.50
N ARG A 65 -18.44 3.68 -1.44
CA ARG A 65 -19.83 3.34 -1.69
C ARG A 65 -19.98 1.89 -2.14
N LYS A 66 -19.09 1.43 -3.01
CA LYS A 66 -19.09 0.06 -3.51
C LYS A 66 -18.82 -0.94 -2.38
N LEU A 67 -17.83 -0.65 -1.55
CA LEU A 67 -17.50 -1.49 -0.40
C LEU A 67 -18.71 -1.61 0.54
N ALA A 68 -19.37 -0.49 0.81
CA ALA A 68 -20.55 -0.47 1.69
C ALA A 68 -21.72 -1.23 1.06
N ALA A 69 -21.90 -1.12 -0.25
CA ALA A 69 -22.96 -1.84 -0.96
C ALA A 69 -22.74 -3.35 -0.89
N ASP A 70 -21.50 -3.80 -1.04
CA ASP A 70 -21.18 -5.22 -1.07
C ASP A 70 -21.10 -5.86 0.32
N PHE A 71 -20.60 -5.12 1.32
CA PHE A 71 -20.28 -5.69 2.63
C PHE A 71 -20.94 -4.94 3.79
N GLY A 72 -21.70 -3.88 3.53
CA GLY A 72 -22.31 -3.07 4.57
C GLY A 72 -23.41 -3.81 5.33
N GLY A 73 -23.69 -3.32 6.52
CA GLY A 73 -24.73 -3.88 7.39
C GLY A 73 -24.29 -5.05 8.23
N GLY A 74 -23.03 -5.46 8.16
CA GLY A 74 -22.49 -6.54 8.97
C GLY A 74 -21.06 -6.24 9.41
N SER A 75 -20.44 -7.21 10.08
CA SER A 75 -19.04 -7.11 10.49
C SER A 75 -18.13 -7.58 9.36
N LEU A 76 -17.07 -6.81 9.11
CA LEU A 76 -16.07 -7.15 8.11
C LEU A 76 -14.70 -7.20 8.78
N TYR A 77 -14.06 -8.35 8.75
CA TYR A 77 -12.67 -8.50 9.17
C TYR A 77 -11.76 -8.37 7.96
N ILE A 78 -10.80 -7.46 8.04
CA ILE A 78 -9.82 -7.26 6.97
C ILE A 78 -8.46 -7.79 7.44
N PRO A 79 -7.99 -8.94 6.90
CA PRO A 79 -6.65 -9.43 7.23
C PRO A 79 -5.59 -8.43 6.77
N LYS A 80 -4.48 -8.37 7.50
CA LYS A 80 -3.36 -7.50 7.11
C LYS A 80 -2.64 -7.95 5.84
N GLY A 81 -2.77 -9.23 5.49
CA GLY A 81 -2.09 -9.76 4.31
C GLY A 81 -0.59 -9.86 4.47
N ASP A 82 -0.12 -10.24 5.65
CA ASP A 82 1.31 -10.27 5.97
C ASP A 82 2.12 -11.13 4.98
N ARG A 83 1.56 -12.24 4.53
CA ARG A 83 2.22 -13.11 3.55
C ARG A 83 2.40 -12.42 2.20
N PHE A 84 1.38 -11.71 1.77
CA PHE A 84 1.43 -10.97 0.50
C PHE A 84 2.44 -9.83 0.59
N GLU A 85 2.43 -9.08 1.69
CA GLU A 85 3.39 -7.99 1.90
C GLU A 85 4.82 -8.52 1.98
N ALA A 86 5.03 -9.64 2.64
CA ALA A 86 6.34 -10.27 2.69
C ALA A 86 6.81 -10.70 1.30
N ARG A 87 5.91 -11.21 0.48
CA ARG A 87 6.23 -11.61 -0.90
C ARG A 87 6.65 -10.40 -1.75
N ILE A 88 5.92 -9.30 -1.64
CA ILE A 88 6.28 -8.05 -2.34
C ILE A 88 7.67 -7.59 -1.91
N ARG A 89 7.92 -7.57 -0.59
CA ARG A 89 9.23 -7.20 -0.04
C ARG A 89 10.33 -8.11 -0.59
N ASP A 90 10.10 -9.41 -0.57
CA ASP A 90 11.10 -10.39 -1.01
C ASP A 90 11.41 -10.24 -2.51
N ASP A 91 10.40 -9.97 -3.32
CA ASP A 91 10.60 -9.73 -4.75
C ASP A 91 11.44 -8.47 -4.99
N LYS A 92 11.20 -7.41 -4.22
CA LYS A 92 12.01 -6.19 -4.30
C LYS A 92 13.45 -6.46 -3.90
N ILE A 93 13.67 -7.25 -2.85
CA ILE A 93 15.01 -7.63 -2.40
C ILE A 93 15.74 -8.38 -3.52
N ARG A 94 15.09 -9.34 -4.16
CA ARG A 94 15.68 -10.10 -5.27
C ARG A 94 16.06 -9.19 -6.44
N MET A 95 15.24 -8.20 -6.74
CA MET A 95 15.53 -7.23 -7.81
C MET A 95 16.70 -6.32 -7.47
N GLU A 96 16.85 -5.94 -6.21
CA GLU A 96 17.91 -5.03 -5.76
C GLU A 96 19.23 -5.74 -5.44
N PHE A 97 19.22 -7.05 -5.25
CA PHE A 97 20.42 -7.82 -4.88
C PHE A 97 21.42 -7.87 -6.04
N ARG A 98 22.67 -7.51 -5.73
CA ARG A 98 23.77 -7.44 -6.71
C ARG A 98 24.90 -8.44 -6.41
N GLY A 99 24.72 -9.33 -5.44
CA GLY A 99 25.73 -10.29 -5.03
C GLY A 99 26.60 -9.82 -3.87
N ASN A 100 26.74 -8.51 -3.66
CA ASN A 100 27.64 -7.97 -2.64
C ASN A 100 26.95 -6.96 -1.69
N ASN A 101 25.64 -6.78 -1.79
CA ASN A 101 24.92 -5.75 -1.04
C ASN A 101 23.92 -6.33 -0.02
N ALA A 102 24.09 -7.57 0.40
CA ALA A 102 23.17 -8.22 1.35
C ALA A 102 23.06 -7.44 2.66
N ARG A 103 24.17 -6.93 3.17
CA ARG A 103 24.18 -6.15 4.41
C ARG A 103 23.39 -4.85 4.27
N GLN A 104 23.57 -4.16 3.14
CA GLN A 104 22.85 -2.91 2.86
C GLN A 104 21.35 -3.15 2.74
N LEU A 105 20.94 -4.20 2.07
CA LEU A 105 19.54 -4.59 1.95
C LEU A 105 18.93 -4.96 3.30
N GLY A 106 19.72 -5.63 4.15
CA GLY A 106 19.29 -5.95 5.51
C GLY A 106 18.98 -4.69 6.31
N LEU A 107 19.81 -3.68 6.20
CA LEU A 107 19.58 -2.39 6.87
C LEU A 107 18.33 -1.70 6.30
N LYS A 108 18.18 -1.70 4.98
CA LYS A 108 17.05 -1.05 4.31
C LYS A 108 15.71 -1.70 4.67
N TYR A 109 15.65 -3.02 4.69
CA TYR A 109 14.43 -3.78 4.93
C TYR A 109 14.28 -4.28 6.36
N LYS A 110 15.20 -3.89 7.25
CA LYS A 110 15.21 -4.30 8.67
C LYS A 110 15.24 -5.81 8.84
N LEU A 111 16.08 -6.45 8.05
CA LEU A 111 16.36 -7.89 8.10
C LEU A 111 17.83 -8.13 8.34
N SER A 112 18.16 -9.34 8.82
CA SER A 112 19.55 -9.73 8.94
C SER A 112 20.15 -10.03 7.57
N GLU A 113 21.48 -9.99 7.48
CA GLU A 113 22.19 -10.36 6.25
C GLU A 113 21.86 -11.81 5.84
N MET A 114 21.77 -12.71 6.82
CA MET A 114 21.42 -14.11 6.57
C MET A 114 20.00 -14.23 5.99
N GLN A 115 19.05 -13.47 6.52
CA GLN A 115 17.68 -13.46 5.99
C GLN A 115 17.65 -13.00 4.53
N ILE A 116 18.43 -11.97 4.19
CA ILE A 116 18.55 -11.50 2.81
C ILE A 116 19.10 -12.61 1.92
N ARG A 117 20.17 -13.29 2.36
CA ARG A 117 20.78 -14.39 1.58
C ARG A 117 19.82 -15.55 1.39
N ASN A 118 19.02 -15.85 2.41
CA ASN A 118 18.02 -16.91 2.33
C ASN A 118 16.91 -16.57 1.34
N ILE A 119 16.46 -15.31 1.31
CA ILE A 119 15.44 -14.85 0.38
C ILE A 119 15.92 -15.01 -1.06
N VAL A 120 17.14 -14.56 -1.34
CA VAL A 120 17.73 -14.63 -2.68
C VAL A 120 18.04 -16.09 -3.06
N GLY A 121 18.58 -16.86 -2.12
CA GLY A 121 18.91 -18.27 -2.34
C GLY A 121 17.68 -19.15 -2.52
N GLY A 122 16.60 -18.86 -1.80
CA GLY A 122 15.34 -19.58 -1.93
C GLY A 122 14.78 -19.55 -3.34
N GLN A 123 14.89 -18.41 -4.03
CA GLN A 123 14.47 -18.28 -5.41
C GLN A 123 15.28 -19.17 -6.34
N LEU A 124 16.60 -19.23 -6.13
CA LEU A 124 17.47 -20.10 -6.92
C LEU A 124 17.10 -21.58 -6.72
N SER A 125 16.79 -21.98 -5.50
CA SER A 125 16.36 -23.35 -5.19
C SER A 125 15.05 -23.70 -5.89
N VAL A 126 14.07 -22.80 -5.87
CA VAL A 126 12.79 -23.00 -6.53
C VAL A 126 12.96 -23.12 -8.04
N ASN A 127 13.78 -22.26 -8.63
CA ASN A 127 14.06 -22.31 -10.06
C ASN A 127 14.77 -23.61 -10.46
N ALA A 128 15.70 -24.08 -9.63
CA ALA A 128 16.38 -25.34 -9.87
C ALA A 128 15.41 -26.52 -9.84
N ARG A 129 14.41 -26.50 -8.95
CA ARG A 129 13.41 -27.57 -8.87
C ARG A 129 12.45 -27.57 -10.06
N LYS A 130 12.20 -26.42 -10.66
CA LYS A 130 11.32 -26.29 -11.82
C LYS A 130 12.02 -26.63 -13.15
N GLY A 131 13.33 -26.61 -13.14
CA GLY A 131 14.13 -27.00 -14.29
C GLY A 131 14.29 -28.49 -14.33
#